data_9e5de5e1089371f72049c8327cedb68d
#
_entry.id   9e5de5e1089371f72049c8327cedb68d
#
_cell.length_a   1.000
_cell.length_b   1.000
_cell.length_c   1.000
_cell.angle_alpha   90.00
_cell.angle_beta   90.00
_cell.angle_gamma   90.00
#
_symmetry.space_group_name_H-M   'P 1'
#
loop_
_entity.id
_entity.type
_entity.pdbx_description
1 polymer ?
#
loop_
_entity_poly.entity_id
_entity_poly.type
_entity_poly.pdbx_seq_one_letter_code
_entity_poly.pdbx_strand_id
1 'polypeptide(L)'
;MCIRDRFTCNPDKLNRIHASSGTTGKPTVVGYTKNDLDIFDEVVARSLVCAGAKPGMRLHNAYGYGLFTGGLGMHGGATKLGMAVIPISGGMTDRQLRLLEDFQSEVICCTPSYAQSIANECVKRNIDISRFNLKYAILGAEPWTEAIRSEIQQKLNLKATNIYGLSEIMGPGVSQEDFEEQGSGSYIWEDHFYPEIVDKDTGEPLPYGEEGVLVFTTLTKEAFPLLRYWTNDICSLSYDNSIKRTHVKMSAIKGRSDDMLIIRGVNLFHTQIEELIHEFSDLTPNYQIVVSRPSTMDEVNVKVEVASNTFVSNQDLINQFSKKIKNNIGITVKVSLIEIGGIPRSQGGKLNRIIDLRKN
;
A
#
# COMPACT_ATOMS: atom_id res chain seq x y z
N MET A 1 23.73 -13.94 9.66
CA MET A 1 22.65 -14.84 10.12
C MET A 1 22.39 -15.83 9.02
N CYS A 2 22.55 -17.12 9.27
CA CYS A 2 22.38 -18.18 8.27
C CYS A 2 20.88 -18.38 8.00
N ILE A 3 20.47 -18.65 6.76
CA ILE A 3 19.08 -18.97 6.40
C ILE A 3 18.54 -20.12 7.26
N ARG A 4 19.39 -21.07 7.62
CA ARG A 4 19.04 -22.24 8.45
C ARG A 4 18.50 -21.89 9.84
N ASP A 5 18.86 -20.75 10.40
CA ASP A 5 18.53 -20.37 11.77
C ASP A 5 17.18 -19.61 11.86
N ARG A 6 16.51 -19.38 10.74
CA ARG A 6 15.23 -18.62 10.69
C ARG A 6 14.00 -19.49 10.53
N PHE A 7 14.15 -20.73 10.05
CA PHE A 7 13.01 -21.58 9.75
C PHE A 7 12.82 -22.63 10.84
N THR A 8 11.57 -22.85 11.23
CA THR A 8 11.16 -23.85 12.22
C THR A 8 11.04 -25.25 11.62
N CYS A 9 11.11 -25.37 10.30
CA CYS A 9 11.03 -26.64 9.58
C CYS A 9 12.40 -27.04 8.99
N ASN A 10 12.57 -28.34 8.67
CA ASN A 10 13.73 -28.78 7.92
C ASN A 10 13.78 -28.06 6.56
N PRO A 11 14.95 -27.54 6.11
CA PRO A 11 15.12 -26.91 4.81
C PRO A 11 14.56 -27.71 3.62
N ASP A 12 14.58 -29.03 3.68
CA ASP A 12 14.05 -29.92 2.64
C ASP A 12 12.51 -29.80 2.47
N LYS A 13 11.82 -29.25 3.47
CA LYS A 13 10.37 -28.99 3.41
C LYS A 13 10.02 -27.62 2.81
N LEU A 14 11.02 -26.78 2.52
CA LEU A 14 10.78 -25.48 1.91
C LEU A 14 10.49 -25.62 0.43
N ASN A 15 9.31 -25.15 0.04
CA ASN A 15 8.86 -25.14 -1.36
C ASN A 15 9.06 -23.80 -2.04
N ARG A 16 9.15 -22.70 -1.24
CA ARG A 16 9.39 -21.35 -1.76
C ARG A 16 10.12 -20.51 -0.72
N ILE A 17 10.96 -19.60 -1.22
CA ILE A 17 11.65 -18.59 -0.41
C ILE A 17 11.38 -17.23 -1.04
N HIS A 18 10.95 -16.27 -0.21
CA HIS A 18 10.82 -14.87 -0.56
C HIS A 18 11.73 -14.02 0.33
N ALA A 19 11.87 -12.76 -0.01
CA ALA A 19 12.56 -11.78 0.83
C ALA A 19 11.85 -10.42 0.74
N SER A 20 11.74 -9.74 1.88
CA SER A 20 11.25 -8.37 1.92
C SER A 20 12.32 -7.40 1.41
N SER A 21 11.92 -6.20 0.96
CA SER A 21 12.85 -5.16 0.48
C SER A 21 13.77 -4.60 1.56
N GLY A 22 13.46 -4.80 2.84
CA GLY A 22 14.21 -4.33 4.02
C GLY A 22 14.52 -2.83 3.97
N THR A 23 13.81 -2.02 4.72
CA THR A 23 14.10 -0.57 4.86
C THR A 23 15.48 -0.30 5.47
N THR A 24 16.08 -1.29 6.14
CA THR A 24 17.40 -1.22 6.84
C THR A 24 18.55 -1.82 6.03
N GLY A 25 18.38 -2.13 4.75
CA GLY A 25 19.43 -2.61 3.85
C GLY A 25 19.66 -4.13 3.84
N LYS A 26 19.15 -4.92 4.79
CA LYS A 26 19.20 -6.39 4.76
C LYS A 26 17.80 -6.97 4.59
N PRO A 27 17.50 -7.67 3.49
CA PRO A 27 16.21 -8.29 3.27
C PRO A 27 15.88 -9.30 4.38
N THR A 28 14.62 -9.29 4.86
CA THR A 28 14.12 -10.38 5.70
C THR A 28 13.73 -11.53 4.79
N VAL A 29 14.38 -12.67 4.97
CA VAL A 29 14.09 -13.89 4.21
C VAL A 29 12.95 -14.64 4.88
N VAL A 30 11.95 -15.03 4.12
CA VAL A 30 10.78 -15.79 4.57
C VAL A 30 10.62 -17.07 3.74
N GLY A 31 10.35 -18.17 4.44
CA GLY A 31 10.18 -19.49 3.82
C GLY A 31 8.73 -19.93 3.88
N TYR A 32 8.37 -20.84 2.97
CA TYR A 32 7.05 -21.44 2.90
C TYR A 32 7.17 -22.94 2.66
N THR A 33 6.48 -23.73 3.47
CA THR A 33 6.21 -25.13 3.18
C THR A 33 5.14 -25.25 2.08
N LYS A 34 4.86 -26.46 1.67
CA LYS A 34 3.71 -26.69 0.75
C LYS A 34 2.40 -26.24 1.38
N ASN A 35 2.19 -26.57 2.66
CA ASN A 35 0.97 -26.17 3.40
C ASN A 35 0.88 -24.64 3.55
N ASP A 36 2.00 -23.96 3.84
CA ASP A 36 2.04 -22.50 3.86
C ASP A 36 1.61 -21.88 2.53
N LEU A 37 2.01 -22.47 1.40
CA LEU A 37 1.62 -22.01 0.07
C LEU A 37 0.14 -22.28 -0.22
N ASP A 38 -0.39 -23.43 0.19
CA ASP A 38 -1.80 -23.78 0.04
C ASP A 38 -2.70 -22.82 0.83
N ILE A 39 -2.27 -22.41 2.03
CA ILE A 39 -2.92 -21.39 2.88
C ILE A 39 -2.77 -20.01 2.23
N PHE A 40 -1.59 -19.65 1.75
CA PHE A 40 -1.37 -18.37 1.09
C PHE A 40 -2.30 -18.18 -0.12
N ASP A 41 -2.39 -19.20 -0.96
CA ASP A 41 -3.31 -19.21 -2.11
C ASP A 41 -4.77 -19.10 -1.66
N GLU A 42 -5.14 -19.73 -0.54
CA GLU A 42 -6.50 -19.67 0.04
C GLU A 42 -6.85 -18.25 0.51
N VAL A 43 -6.02 -17.61 1.33
CA VAL A 43 -6.33 -16.28 1.88
C VAL A 43 -6.34 -15.22 0.76
N VAL A 44 -5.50 -15.38 -0.26
CA VAL A 44 -5.55 -14.50 -1.44
C VAL A 44 -6.79 -14.76 -2.29
N ALA A 45 -7.22 -16.01 -2.47
CA ALA A 45 -8.48 -16.31 -3.15
C ALA A 45 -9.69 -15.69 -2.43
N ARG A 46 -9.75 -15.77 -1.08
CA ARG A 46 -10.76 -15.07 -0.26
C ARG A 46 -10.71 -13.55 -0.47
N SER A 47 -9.50 -12.99 -0.50
CA SER A 47 -9.28 -11.56 -0.72
C SER A 47 -9.78 -11.12 -2.10
N LEU A 48 -9.51 -11.91 -3.13
CA LEU A 48 -10.02 -11.68 -4.49
C LEU A 48 -11.55 -11.66 -4.54
N VAL A 49 -12.21 -12.63 -3.90
CA VAL A 49 -13.67 -12.68 -3.80
C VAL A 49 -14.21 -11.48 -3.02
N CYS A 50 -13.58 -11.12 -1.91
CA CYS A 50 -13.93 -9.96 -1.10
C CYS A 50 -13.83 -8.64 -1.90
N ALA A 51 -12.87 -8.56 -2.83
CA ALA A 51 -12.68 -7.44 -3.75
C ALA A 51 -13.62 -7.48 -4.98
N GLY A 52 -14.52 -8.47 -5.11
CA GLY A 52 -15.50 -8.59 -6.19
C GLY A 52 -15.11 -9.50 -7.33
N ALA A 53 -13.93 -10.13 -7.31
CA ALA A 53 -13.52 -11.08 -8.32
C ALA A 53 -14.31 -12.39 -8.26
N LYS A 54 -14.45 -13.08 -9.40
CA LYS A 54 -15.20 -14.34 -9.54
C LYS A 54 -14.40 -15.34 -10.39
N PRO A 55 -14.66 -16.64 -10.22
CA PRO A 55 -14.13 -17.65 -11.13
C PRO A 55 -14.40 -17.29 -12.60
N GLY A 56 -13.46 -17.59 -13.48
CA GLY A 56 -13.54 -17.31 -14.91
C GLY A 56 -13.14 -15.88 -15.32
N MET A 57 -13.00 -14.93 -14.39
CA MET A 57 -12.45 -13.61 -14.68
C MET A 57 -10.94 -13.68 -14.98
N ARG A 58 -10.43 -12.64 -15.65
CA ARG A 58 -9.01 -12.47 -15.98
C ARG A 58 -8.37 -11.46 -15.03
N LEU A 59 -7.27 -11.87 -14.40
CA LEU A 59 -6.46 -11.03 -13.53
C LEU A 59 -5.24 -10.51 -14.29
N HIS A 60 -5.16 -9.20 -14.47
CA HIS A 60 -3.97 -8.49 -14.93
C HIS A 60 -3.06 -8.23 -13.71
N ASN A 61 -2.04 -9.08 -13.54
CA ASN A 61 -1.17 -9.00 -12.37
C ASN A 61 0.07 -8.15 -12.65
N ALA A 62 0.00 -6.88 -12.30
CA ALA A 62 1.07 -5.91 -12.46
C ALA A 62 1.92 -5.72 -11.18
N TYR A 63 1.82 -6.61 -10.19
CA TYR A 63 2.84 -6.73 -9.14
C TYR A 63 4.10 -7.42 -9.68
N GLY A 64 5.25 -7.03 -9.17
CA GLY A 64 6.54 -7.62 -9.57
C GLY A 64 6.64 -9.11 -9.23
N TYR A 65 7.07 -9.90 -10.21
CA TYR A 65 7.43 -11.31 -10.04
C TYR A 65 8.92 -11.42 -9.70
N GLY A 66 9.23 -11.55 -8.43
CA GLY A 66 10.60 -11.63 -7.95
C GLY A 66 10.63 -12.18 -6.53
N LEU A 67 11.57 -11.68 -5.73
CA LEU A 67 11.70 -12.10 -4.32
C LEU A 67 10.53 -11.61 -3.45
N PHE A 68 9.79 -10.58 -3.88
CA PHE A 68 8.62 -10.08 -3.16
C PHE A 68 7.42 -11.02 -3.30
N THR A 69 6.57 -11.03 -2.28
CA THR A 69 5.44 -11.94 -2.21
C THR A 69 4.25 -11.53 -3.08
N GLY A 70 4.18 -10.27 -3.51
CA GLY A 70 3.00 -9.70 -4.20
C GLY A 70 2.61 -10.42 -5.48
N GLY A 71 3.54 -10.53 -6.44
CA GLY A 71 3.26 -11.12 -7.76
C GLY A 71 2.84 -12.58 -7.69
N LEU A 72 3.64 -13.42 -7.02
CA LEU A 72 3.37 -14.86 -6.89
C LEU A 72 2.20 -15.15 -5.96
N GLY A 73 1.97 -14.36 -4.91
CA GLY A 73 0.82 -14.53 -4.03
C GLY A 73 -0.51 -14.26 -4.76
N MET A 74 -0.60 -13.12 -5.46
CA MET A 74 -1.81 -12.83 -6.26
C MET A 74 -2.03 -13.86 -7.38
N HIS A 75 -0.96 -14.36 -8.00
CA HIS A 75 -1.02 -15.41 -9.00
C HIS A 75 -1.62 -16.71 -8.44
N GLY A 76 -1.06 -17.19 -7.32
CA GLY A 76 -1.50 -18.46 -6.71
C GLY A 76 -2.97 -18.39 -6.28
N GLY A 77 -3.36 -17.33 -5.56
CA GLY A 77 -4.76 -17.15 -5.14
C GLY A 77 -5.74 -17.00 -6.30
N ALA A 78 -5.37 -16.27 -7.34
CA ALA A 78 -6.21 -16.15 -8.54
C ALA A 78 -6.37 -17.50 -9.28
N THR A 79 -5.30 -18.27 -9.42
CA THR A 79 -5.33 -19.61 -9.99
C THR A 79 -6.23 -20.54 -9.16
N LYS A 80 -6.09 -20.50 -7.81
CA LYS A 80 -6.94 -21.27 -6.90
C LYS A 80 -8.42 -20.90 -7.02
N LEU A 81 -8.72 -19.61 -7.22
CA LEU A 81 -10.09 -19.14 -7.46
C LEU A 81 -10.65 -19.56 -8.82
N GLY A 82 -9.82 -20.04 -9.74
CA GLY A 82 -10.23 -20.38 -11.11
C GLY A 82 -10.27 -19.19 -12.06
N MET A 83 -9.41 -18.20 -11.83
CA MET A 83 -9.21 -17.07 -12.74
C MET A 83 -8.08 -17.34 -13.73
N ALA A 84 -8.15 -16.71 -14.91
CA ALA A 84 -7.01 -16.66 -15.83
C ALA A 84 -6.06 -15.53 -15.45
N VAL A 85 -4.79 -15.83 -15.19
CA VAL A 85 -3.79 -14.85 -14.77
C VAL A 85 -2.93 -14.39 -15.94
N ILE A 86 -2.83 -13.07 -16.15
CA ILE A 86 -1.88 -12.43 -17.07
C ILE A 86 -0.68 -11.96 -16.22
N PRO A 87 0.47 -12.68 -16.20
CA PRO A 87 1.58 -12.43 -15.32
C PRO A 87 2.55 -11.38 -15.89
N ILE A 88 2.07 -10.15 -16.11
CA ILE A 88 2.81 -9.13 -16.83
C ILE A 88 3.96 -8.52 -16.01
N SER A 89 3.88 -8.57 -14.66
CA SER A 89 4.80 -7.88 -13.76
C SER A 89 4.65 -6.35 -13.77
N GLY A 90 5.42 -5.64 -12.94
CA GLY A 90 5.38 -4.17 -12.87
C GLY A 90 6.16 -3.48 -13.98
N GLY A 91 5.87 -2.20 -14.18
CA GLY A 91 6.54 -1.34 -15.16
C GLY A 91 6.03 -1.53 -16.60
N MET A 92 6.76 -1.02 -17.58
CA MET A 92 6.42 -1.11 -19.01
C MET A 92 4.99 -0.64 -19.33
N THR A 93 4.63 0.57 -18.93
CA THR A 93 3.23 1.08 -18.99
C THR A 93 2.59 0.95 -20.37
N ASP A 94 3.31 1.16 -21.44
CA ASP A 94 2.80 0.96 -22.82
C ASP A 94 2.32 -0.46 -23.08
N ARG A 95 3.07 -1.42 -22.56
CA ARG A 95 2.70 -2.84 -22.66
C ARG A 95 1.50 -3.17 -21.78
N GLN A 96 1.41 -2.57 -20.60
CA GLN A 96 0.24 -2.75 -19.72
C GLN A 96 -1.03 -2.29 -20.42
N LEU A 97 -1.04 -1.07 -20.96
CA LEU A 97 -2.21 -0.50 -21.65
C LEU A 97 -2.67 -1.36 -22.82
N ARG A 98 -1.73 -1.79 -23.66
CA ARG A 98 -2.04 -2.67 -24.79
C ARG A 98 -2.64 -4.01 -24.34
N LEU A 99 -2.05 -4.66 -23.31
CA LEU A 99 -2.52 -5.96 -22.86
C LEU A 99 -3.84 -5.87 -22.05
N LEU A 100 -4.14 -4.74 -21.40
CA LEU A 100 -5.45 -4.50 -20.81
C LEU A 100 -6.55 -4.49 -21.89
N GLU A 101 -6.26 -3.89 -23.04
CA GLU A 101 -7.16 -3.88 -24.18
C GLU A 101 -7.23 -5.27 -24.87
N ASP A 102 -6.08 -5.88 -25.20
CA ASP A 102 -6.01 -7.13 -25.92
C ASP A 102 -6.65 -8.31 -25.15
N PHE A 103 -6.39 -8.38 -23.84
CA PHE A 103 -6.87 -9.50 -23.00
C PHE A 103 -8.17 -9.23 -22.26
N GLN A 104 -8.72 -8.02 -22.33
CA GLN A 104 -10.01 -7.68 -21.73
C GLN A 104 -10.11 -8.11 -20.26
N SER A 105 -9.08 -7.81 -19.46
CA SER A 105 -9.00 -8.20 -18.05
C SER A 105 -10.07 -7.49 -17.23
N GLU A 106 -10.74 -8.21 -16.34
CA GLU A 106 -11.74 -7.66 -15.42
C GLU A 106 -11.13 -7.12 -14.13
N VAL A 107 -9.98 -7.66 -13.71
CA VAL A 107 -9.32 -7.32 -12.46
C VAL A 107 -7.87 -6.92 -12.72
N ILE A 108 -7.42 -5.85 -12.09
CA ILE A 108 -6.01 -5.44 -12.06
C ILE A 108 -5.48 -5.44 -10.62
N CYS A 109 -4.26 -5.95 -10.43
CA CYS A 109 -3.53 -5.88 -9.16
C CYS A 109 -2.20 -5.14 -9.35
N CYS A 110 -1.98 -4.10 -8.56
CA CYS A 110 -0.73 -3.33 -8.54
C CYS A 110 -0.64 -2.44 -7.29
N THR A 111 0.43 -1.65 -7.17
CA THR A 111 0.48 -0.61 -6.13
C THR A 111 -0.45 0.56 -6.49
N PRO A 112 -1.00 1.29 -5.49
CA PRO A 112 -1.84 2.47 -5.73
C PRO A 112 -1.16 3.51 -6.62
N SER A 113 0.10 3.83 -6.36
CA SER A 113 0.87 4.78 -7.17
C SER A 113 1.05 4.34 -8.62
N TYR A 114 1.13 3.02 -8.87
CA TYR A 114 1.20 2.51 -10.23
C TYR A 114 -0.16 2.51 -10.94
N ALA A 115 -1.25 2.20 -10.24
CA ALA A 115 -2.60 2.36 -10.76
C ALA A 115 -2.89 3.82 -11.17
N GLN A 116 -2.48 4.78 -10.33
CA GLN A 116 -2.57 6.21 -10.64
C GLN A 116 -1.72 6.58 -11.87
N SER A 117 -0.52 6.02 -12.00
CA SER A 117 0.34 6.24 -13.19
C SER A 117 -0.31 5.71 -14.47
N ILE A 118 -0.95 4.52 -14.43
CA ILE A 118 -1.72 3.97 -15.55
C ILE A 118 -2.90 4.88 -15.89
N ALA A 119 -3.68 5.30 -14.88
CA ALA A 119 -4.82 6.19 -15.05
C ALA A 119 -4.44 7.52 -15.70
N ASN A 120 -3.35 8.13 -15.22
CA ASN A 120 -2.84 9.40 -15.76
C ASN A 120 -2.33 9.26 -17.20
N GLU A 121 -1.70 8.13 -17.53
CA GLU A 121 -1.25 7.87 -18.89
C GLU A 121 -2.42 7.66 -19.86
N CYS A 122 -3.51 7.02 -19.41
CA CYS A 122 -4.76 6.94 -20.19
C CYS A 122 -5.31 8.33 -20.54
N VAL A 123 -5.39 9.21 -19.55
CA VAL A 123 -5.87 10.59 -19.76
C VAL A 123 -4.94 11.36 -20.71
N LYS A 124 -3.64 11.32 -20.47
CA LYS A 124 -2.62 12.03 -21.27
C LYS A 124 -2.66 11.63 -22.75
N ARG A 125 -2.93 10.36 -23.04
CA ARG A 125 -2.98 9.81 -24.42
C ARG A 125 -4.39 9.80 -25.02
N ASN A 126 -5.39 10.32 -24.32
CA ASN A 126 -6.80 10.25 -24.73
C ASN A 126 -7.25 8.80 -25.07
N ILE A 127 -6.80 7.83 -24.26
CA ILE A 127 -7.21 6.43 -24.44
C ILE A 127 -8.68 6.30 -24.04
N ASP A 128 -9.48 5.72 -24.91
CA ASP A 128 -10.86 5.39 -24.61
C ASP A 128 -10.89 4.19 -23.64
N ILE A 129 -11.12 4.46 -22.36
CA ILE A 129 -11.17 3.44 -21.31
C ILE A 129 -12.33 2.43 -21.47
N SER A 130 -13.36 2.74 -22.29
CA SER A 130 -14.45 1.81 -22.61
C SER A 130 -13.94 0.59 -23.39
N ARG A 131 -12.74 0.67 -23.98
CA ARG A 131 -12.04 -0.43 -24.64
C ARG A 131 -11.42 -1.42 -23.64
N PHE A 132 -11.32 -1.06 -22.36
CA PHE A 132 -10.92 -1.97 -21.29
C PHE A 132 -12.17 -2.62 -20.67
N ASN A 133 -12.02 -3.84 -20.14
CA ASN A 133 -13.09 -4.52 -19.43
C ASN A 133 -12.89 -4.50 -17.91
N LEU A 134 -12.08 -3.54 -17.41
CA LEU A 134 -11.74 -3.44 -16.00
C LEU A 134 -12.99 -3.15 -15.16
N LYS A 135 -13.15 -3.91 -14.08
CA LYS A 135 -14.23 -3.78 -13.09
C LYS A 135 -13.69 -3.51 -11.69
N TYR A 136 -12.56 -4.14 -11.36
CA TYR A 136 -11.97 -4.10 -10.03
C TYR A 136 -10.47 -3.85 -10.09
N ALA A 137 -9.98 -3.01 -9.17
CA ALA A 137 -8.56 -2.86 -8.85
C ALA A 137 -8.31 -3.29 -7.41
N ILE A 138 -7.32 -4.16 -7.20
CA ILE A 138 -6.90 -4.62 -5.87
C ILE A 138 -5.51 -4.05 -5.63
N LEU A 139 -5.45 -3.04 -4.76
CA LEU A 139 -4.30 -2.18 -4.58
C LEU A 139 -3.71 -2.33 -3.18
N GLY A 140 -2.39 -2.34 -3.06
CA GLY A 140 -1.73 -2.47 -1.76
C GLY A 140 -0.23 -2.29 -1.83
N ALA A 141 0.47 -2.69 -0.77
CA ALA A 141 1.91 -2.55 -0.56
C ALA A 141 2.39 -1.12 -0.21
N GLU A 142 1.55 -0.12 -0.33
CA GLU A 142 1.81 1.26 0.11
C GLU A 142 0.51 1.88 0.65
N PRO A 143 0.57 2.82 1.61
CA PRO A 143 -0.60 3.56 2.07
C PRO A 143 -1.09 4.50 0.96
N TRP A 144 -2.37 4.73 0.90
CA TRP A 144 -3.04 5.63 -0.04
C TRP A 144 -4.33 6.19 0.53
N THR A 145 -4.77 7.34 0.01
CA THR A 145 -5.91 8.11 0.53
C THR A 145 -7.18 7.85 -0.26
N GLU A 146 -8.33 8.21 0.31
CA GLU A 146 -9.62 8.16 -0.38
C GLU A 146 -9.67 9.09 -1.60
N ALA A 147 -8.90 10.17 -1.59
CA ALA A 147 -8.76 11.06 -2.75
C ALA A 147 -8.09 10.35 -3.93
N ILE A 148 -7.00 9.58 -3.67
CA ILE A 148 -6.35 8.75 -4.69
C ILE A 148 -7.28 7.65 -5.18
N ARG A 149 -8.05 7.02 -4.26
CA ARG A 149 -9.07 6.03 -4.64
C ARG A 149 -10.07 6.62 -5.63
N SER A 150 -10.65 7.76 -5.29
CA SER A 150 -11.64 8.44 -6.12
C SER A 150 -11.07 8.80 -7.49
N GLU A 151 -9.85 9.30 -7.55
CA GLU A 151 -9.15 9.61 -8.80
C GLU A 151 -8.99 8.38 -9.70
N ILE A 152 -8.48 7.27 -9.16
CA ILE A 152 -8.27 6.02 -9.90
C ILE A 152 -9.61 5.48 -10.40
N GLN A 153 -10.62 5.43 -9.53
CA GLN A 153 -11.95 4.93 -9.87
C GLN A 153 -12.62 5.74 -10.99
N GLN A 154 -12.51 7.07 -10.90
CA GLN A 154 -13.08 7.96 -11.92
C GLN A 154 -12.37 7.79 -13.27
N LYS A 155 -11.03 7.78 -13.27
CA LYS A 155 -10.23 7.73 -14.51
C LYS A 155 -10.26 6.38 -15.20
N LEU A 156 -10.39 5.28 -14.46
CA LEU A 156 -10.39 3.91 -15.01
C LEU A 156 -11.77 3.24 -15.01
N ASN A 157 -12.81 3.91 -14.51
CA ASN A 157 -14.19 3.43 -14.41
C ASN A 157 -14.29 2.03 -13.76
N LEU A 158 -13.70 1.87 -12.57
CA LEU A 158 -13.66 0.61 -11.82
C LEU A 158 -13.88 0.85 -10.32
N LYS A 159 -14.02 -0.23 -9.53
CA LYS A 159 -13.97 -0.17 -8.06
C LYS A 159 -12.58 -0.55 -7.57
N ALA A 160 -11.96 0.27 -6.72
CA ALA A 160 -10.64 0.05 -6.16
C ALA A 160 -10.71 -0.30 -4.68
N THR A 161 -10.13 -1.43 -4.28
CA THR A 161 -10.09 -1.92 -2.91
C THR A 161 -8.68 -2.05 -2.41
N ASN A 162 -8.51 -1.95 -1.08
CA ASN A 162 -7.23 -2.09 -0.42
C ASN A 162 -6.98 -3.56 -0.03
N ILE A 163 -5.79 -4.08 -0.35
CA ILE A 163 -5.27 -5.36 0.15
C ILE A 163 -4.05 -5.10 1.02
N TYR A 164 -4.04 -5.65 2.23
CA TYR A 164 -2.94 -5.52 3.16
C TYR A 164 -2.21 -6.85 3.39
N GLY A 165 -0.92 -6.75 3.64
CA GLY A 165 -0.08 -7.86 4.06
C GLY A 165 1.40 -7.49 4.09
N LEU A 166 2.17 -8.35 4.73
CA LEU A 166 3.62 -8.25 4.88
C LEU A 166 4.23 -9.60 4.51
N SER A 167 5.38 -9.58 3.85
CA SER A 167 6.10 -10.82 3.49
C SER A 167 6.40 -11.68 4.72
N GLU A 168 6.70 -11.07 5.85
CA GLU A 168 7.02 -11.72 7.11
C GLU A 168 5.83 -12.53 7.64
N ILE A 169 4.61 -12.01 7.51
CA ILE A 169 3.40 -12.69 7.99
C ILE A 169 2.97 -13.78 6.99
N MET A 170 2.63 -13.37 5.76
CA MET A 170 2.26 -14.30 4.68
C MET A 170 2.55 -13.71 3.30
N GLY A 171 2.31 -12.43 3.10
CA GLY A 171 2.30 -11.68 1.85
C GLY A 171 1.01 -10.90 1.72
N PRO A 172 0.56 -10.53 0.52
CA PRO A 172 -0.78 -9.96 0.33
C PRO A 172 -1.86 -10.94 0.79
N GLY A 173 -3.01 -10.42 1.21
CA GLY A 173 -4.14 -11.24 1.62
C GLY A 173 -4.14 -11.59 3.12
N VAL A 174 -3.46 -10.85 3.98
CA VAL A 174 -3.66 -10.88 5.43
C VAL A 174 -4.99 -10.19 5.77
N SER A 175 -5.28 -9.06 5.12
CA SER A 175 -6.60 -8.45 5.16
C SER A 175 -7.00 -7.88 3.81
N GLN A 176 -8.32 -7.71 3.61
CA GLN A 176 -8.91 -7.23 2.37
C GLN A 176 -10.15 -6.39 2.62
N GLU A 177 -10.24 -5.27 1.95
CA GLU A 177 -11.43 -4.41 1.93
C GLU A 177 -12.51 -5.01 1.04
N ASP A 178 -13.77 -4.93 1.48
CA ASP A 178 -14.92 -5.38 0.68
C ASP A 178 -15.27 -4.32 -0.39
N PHE A 179 -15.51 -4.78 -1.62
CA PHE A 179 -15.80 -3.90 -2.76
C PHE A 179 -17.13 -3.14 -2.65
N GLU A 180 -18.04 -3.56 -1.78
CA GLU A 180 -19.31 -2.89 -1.51
C GLU A 180 -19.24 -1.99 -0.27
N GLU A 181 -18.21 -2.15 0.58
CA GLU A 181 -18.02 -1.43 1.84
C GLU A 181 -16.72 -0.59 1.83
N GLN A 182 -16.39 0.00 0.69
CA GLN A 182 -15.16 0.79 0.53
C GLN A 182 -15.04 1.90 1.57
N GLY A 183 -13.85 2.08 2.13
CA GLY A 183 -13.57 3.08 3.16
C GLY A 183 -13.95 2.66 4.58
N SER A 184 -14.63 1.52 4.77
CA SER A 184 -15.05 1.04 6.11
C SER A 184 -14.01 0.18 6.83
N GLY A 185 -12.82 0.00 6.26
CA GLY A 185 -11.76 -0.87 6.76
C GLY A 185 -11.67 -2.20 6.01
N SER A 186 -10.67 -3.00 6.37
CA SER A 186 -10.34 -4.27 5.72
C SER A 186 -10.53 -5.44 6.69
N TYR A 187 -11.17 -6.51 6.24
CA TYR A 187 -11.37 -7.74 7.03
C TYR A 187 -10.07 -8.52 7.15
N ILE A 188 -9.71 -8.92 8.37
CA ILE A 188 -8.56 -9.79 8.66
C ILE A 188 -9.04 -11.23 8.70
N TRP A 189 -8.29 -12.16 8.08
CA TRP A 189 -8.61 -13.59 8.12
C TRP A 189 -8.12 -14.21 9.44
N GLU A 190 -8.94 -14.06 10.51
CA GLU A 190 -8.59 -14.40 11.90
C GLU A 190 -8.35 -15.89 12.13
N ASP A 191 -8.79 -16.75 11.24
CA ASP A 191 -8.49 -18.19 11.27
C ASP A 191 -7.00 -18.48 10.97
N HIS A 192 -6.29 -17.51 10.38
CA HIS A 192 -4.86 -17.62 10.07
C HIS A 192 -4.00 -16.55 10.77
N PHE A 193 -4.56 -15.39 11.09
CA PHE A 193 -3.83 -14.22 11.61
C PHE A 193 -4.56 -13.62 12.80
N TYR A 194 -3.98 -13.73 13.99
CA TYR A 194 -4.51 -13.10 15.19
C TYR A 194 -3.98 -11.67 15.31
N PRO A 195 -4.82 -10.63 15.19
CA PRO A 195 -4.41 -9.25 15.29
C PRO A 195 -4.53 -8.72 16.73
N GLU A 196 -3.62 -7.84 17.09
CA GLU A 196 -3.68 -7.00 18.29
C GLU A 196 -3.37 -5.56 17.92
N ILE A 197 -3.96 -4.58 18.61
CA ILE A 197 -3.48 -3.21 18.64
C ILE A 197 -2.78 -2.99 19.96
N VAL A 198 -1.58 -2.44 19.93
CA VAL A 198 -0.79 -2.20 21.13
C VAL A 198 -0.33 -0.75 21.21
N ASP A 199 -0.17 -0.28 22.43
CA ASP A 199 0.45 1.01 22.70
C ASP A 199 1.91 1.01 22.21
N LYS A 200 2.31 2.06 21.51
CA LYS A 200 3.62 2.13 20.84
C LYS A 200 4.81 2.22 21.81
N ASP A 201 4.59 2.66 23.05
CA ASP A 201 5.65 2.90 24.04
C ASP A 201 5.74 1.75 25.05
N THR A 202 4.59 1.18 25.44
CA THR A 202 4.53 0.12 26.45
C THR A 202 4.39 -1.29 25.87
N GLY A 203 3.84 -1.43 24.66
CA GLY A 203 3.53 -2.72 24.04
C GLY A 203 2.31 -3.43 24.63
N GLU A 204 1.58 -2.75 25.53
CA GLU A 204 0.36 -3.29 26.13
C GLU A 204 -0.81 -3.25 25.13
N PRO A 205 -1.69 -4.27 25.13
CA PRO A 205 -2.87 -4.30 24.26
C PRO A 205 -3.82 -3.13 24.54
N LEU A 206 -4.34 -2.53 23.49
CA LEU A 206 -5.35 -1.48 23.53
C LEU A 206 -6.74 -2.03 23.19
N PRO A 207 -7.81 -1.45 23.74
CA PRO A 207 -9.17 -1.79 23.37
C PRO A 207 -9.48 -1.57 21.89
N TYR A 208 -10.44 -2.29 21.35
CA TYR A 208 -10.95 -2.04 20.01
C TYR A 208 -11.48 -0.60 19.87
N GLY A 209 -11.20 0.01 18.73
CA GLY A 209 -11.52 1.40 18.44
C GLY A 209 -10.39 2.38 18.77
N GLU A 210 -9.45 2.00 19.60
CA GLU A 210 -8.26 2.81 19.88
C GLU A 210 -7.19 2.61 18.79
N GLU A 211 -6.37 3.63 18.60
CA GLU A 211 -5.27 3.62 17.64
C GLU A 211 -3.97 3.19 18.31
N GLY A 212 -3.24 2.32 17.65
CA GLY A 212 -1.94 1.87 18.11
C GLY A 212 -1.20 1.11 17.01
N VAL A 213 -0.12 0.46 17.39
CA VAL A 213 0.66 -0.35 16.47
C VAL A 213 -0.03 -1.70 16.28
N LEU A 214 -0.20 -2.07 15.02
CA LEU A 214 -0.74 -3.37 14.63
C LEU A 214 0.30 -4.46 14.87
N VAL A 215 -0.12 -5.50 15.56
CA VAL A 215 0.71 -6.67 15.87
C VAL A 215 -0.01 -7.91 15.39
N PHE A 216 0.74 -8.87 14.82
CA PHE A 216 0.16 -10.14 14.37
C PHE A 216 0.85 -11.34 14.98
N THR A 217 0.04 -12.34 15.34
CA THR A 217 0.48 -13.71 15.57
C THR A 217 -0.05 -14.59 14.44
N THR A 218 0.84 -15.34 13.77
CA THR A 218 0.44 -16.31 12.75
C THR A 218 -0.01 -17.60 13.44
N LEU A 219 -1.21 -18.09 13.09
CA LEU A 219 -1.80 -19.27 13.73
C LEU A 219 -1.47 -20.56 12.98
N THR A 220 -1.23 -20.49 11.69
CA THR A 220 -1.14 -21.67 10.81
C THR A 220 0.15 -21.77 10.01
N LYS A 221 1.03 -20.77 10.07
CA LYS A 221 2.28 -20.74 9.30
C LYS A 221 3.33 -21.68 9.90
N GLU A 222 3.86 -22.59 9.09
CA GLU A 222 4.79 -23.63 9.53
C GLU A 222 6.26 -23.24 9.42
N ALA A 223 6.69 -22.71 8.25
CA ALA A 223 8.12 -22.48 8.01
C ALA A 223 8.68 -21.29 8.78
N PHE A 224 7.88 -20.28 9.00
CA PHE A 224 8.29 -19.03 9.67
C PHE A 224 7.13 -18.47 10.52
N PRO A 225 6.73 -19.19 11.60
CA PRO A 225 5.68 -18.70 12.49
C PRO A 225 6.16 -17.46 13.26
N LEU A 226 5.27 -16.52 13.45
CA LEU A 226 5.51 -15.28 14.18
C LEU A 226 4.57 -15.17 15.39
N LEU A 227 5.14 -14.84 16.54
CA LEU A 227 4.39 -14.53 17.76
C LEU A 227 4.53 -13.05 18.06
N ARG A 228 3.40 -12.34 18.13
CA ARG A 228 3.30 -10.91 18.41
C ARG A 228 4.27 -10.07 17.57
N TYR A 229 4.23 -10.28 16.24
CA TYR A 229 5.09 -9.57 15.30
C TYR A 229 4.67 -8.10 15.21
N TRP A 230 5.59 -7.22 15.58
CA TRP A 230 5.42 -5.77 15.56
C TRP A 230 5.58 -5.24 14.12
N THR A 231 4.47 -4.82 13.51
CA THR A 231 4.48 -4.39 12.09
C THR A 231 5.02 -2.98 11.89
N ASN A 232 4.98 -2.15 12.90
CA ASN A 232 5.12 -0.70 12.86
C ASN A 232 3.96 0.04 12.17
N ASP A 233 2.98 -0.62 11.61
CA ASP A 233 1.83 0.02 10.98
C ASP A 233 0.84 0.50 12.06
N ILE A 234 0.36 1.75 11.93
CA ILE A 234 -0.60 2.35 12.88
C ILE A 234 -1.99 2.28 12.29
N CYS A 235 -2.89 1.64 13.01
CA CYS A 235 -4.31 1.54 12.69
C CYS A 235 -5.15 1.31 13.96
N SER A 236 -6.44 1.06 13.81
CA SER A 236 -7.34 0.57 14.85
C SER A 236 -8.03 -0.71 14.41
N LEU A 237 -8.51 -1.50 15.37
CA LEU A 237 -9.35 -2.68 15.11
C LEU A 237 -10.77 -2.39 15.55
N SER A 238 -11.74 -2.95 14.84
CA SER A 238 -13.16 -2.87 15.19
C SER A 238 -13.89 -4.14 14.77
N TYR A 239 -14.90 -4.53 15.54
CA TYR A 239 -15.93 -5.45 15.04
C TYR A 239 -17.04 -4.61 14.40
N ASP A 240 -17.38 -4.94 13.18
CA ASP A 240 -18.57 -4.37 12.54
C ASP A 240 -19.77 -5.29 12.80
N ASN A 241 -20.93 -4.69 13.07
CA ASN A 241 -22.21 -5.40 13.08
C ASN A 241 -22.70 -5.72 11.66
N SER A 242 -21.82 -5.65 10.68
CA SER A 242 -22.08 -6.01 9.29
C SER A 242 -22.52 -7.48 9.21
N ILE A 243 -23.63 -7.72 8.53
CA ILE A 243 -24.20 -9.06 8.34
C ILE A 243 -23.36 -9.92 7.38
N LYS A 244 -22.41 -9.34 6.65
CA LYS A 244 -21.68 -10.00 5.57
C LYS A 244 -20.56 -10.90 6.06
N ARG A 245 -19.74 -10.40 6.99
CA ARG A 245 -18.59 -11.13 7.54
C ARG A 245 -18.44 -10.82 9.02
N THR A 246 -18.07 -11.83 9.79
CA THR A 246 -17.90 -11.75 11.26
C THR A 246 -16.46 -11.48 11.67
N HIS A 247 -15.54 -11.36 10.72
CA HIS A 247 -14.13 -11.07 10.97
C HIS A 247 -13.92 -9.64 11.48
N VAL A 248 -12.89 -9.46 12.30
CA VAL A 248 -12.45 -8.14 12.73
C VAL A 248 -11.99 -7.32 11.54
N LYS A 249 -12.29 -6.03 11.56
CA LYS A 249 -11.81 -5.05 10.58
C LYS A 249 -10.65 -4.26 11.15
N MET A 250 -9.64 -4.02 10.33
CA MET A 250 -8.63 -2.99 10.56
C MET A 250 -8.99 -1.73 9.78
N SER A 251 -8.77 -0.55 10.37
CA SER A 251 -8.87 0.71 9.65
C SER A 251 -7.79 0.84 8.58
N ALA A 252 -7.89 1.83 7.69
CA ALA A 252 -6.78 2.20 6.83
C ALA A 252 -5.52 2.48 7.66
N ILE A 253 -4.35 2.11 7.13
CA ILE A 253 -3.06 2.42 7.75
C ILE A 253 -2.83 3.93 7.68
N LYS A 254 -2.69 4.57 8.84
CA LYS A 254 -2.42 6.02 8.93
C LYS A 254 -0.97 6.36 8.61
N GLY A 255 -0.07 5.43 8.84
CA GLY A 255 1.37 5.55 8.63
C GLY A 255 2.10 4.48 9.40
N ARG A 256 3.43 4.55 9.41
CA ARG A 256 4.27 3.65 10.18
C ARG A 256 4.86 4.39 11.38
N SER A 257 4.98 3.71 12.51
CA SER A 257 5.60 4.29 13.71
C SER A 257 7.08 4.62 13.52
N ASP A 258 7.77 3.89 12.63
CA ASP A 258 9.16 4.11 12.25
C ASP A 258 9.35 5.14 11.11
N ASP A 259 8.32 5.42 10.30
CA ASP A 259 8.28 6.47 9.28
C ASP A 259 7.59 7.75 9.79
N MET A 260 7.06 7.72 11.01
CA MET A 260 6.52 8.89 11.67
C MET A 260 7.65 9.88 11.97
N LEU A 261 7.55 11.05 11.38
CA LEU A 261 8.48 12.13 11.66
C LEU A 261 8.03 12.89 12.91
N ILE A 262 8.89 12.97 13.91
CA ILE A 262 8.68 13.89 15.03
C ILE A 262 9.37 15.20 14.68
N ILE A 263 8.59 16.23 14.40
CA ILE A 263 9.07 17.55 13.99
C ILE A 263 8.72 18.57 15.08
N ARG A 264 9.71 19.01 15.85
CA ARG A 264 9.52 19.98 16.93
C ARG A 264 8.39 19.57 17.89
N GLY A 265 8.31 18.27 18.25
CA GLY A 265 7.30 17.70 19.15
C GLY A 265 5.94 17.37 18.51
N VAL A 266 5.79 17.58 17.21
CA VAL A 266 4.57 17.23 16.47
C VAL A 266 4.82 16.00 15.63
N ASN A 267 3.91 15.02 15.69
CA ASN A 267 3.93 13.82 14.84
C ASN A 267 3.44 14.19 13.43
N LEU A 268 4.24 13.91 12.43
CA LEU A 268 3.95 14.15 11.02
C LEU A 268 3.98 12.83 10.25
N PHE A 269 2.85 12.49 9.63
CA PHE A 269 2.75 11.42 8.65
C PHE A 269 2.67 12.00 7.23
N HIS A 270 3.33 11.35 6.27
CA HIS A 270 3.30 11.82 4.88
C HIS A 270 1.88 11.82 4.28
N THR A 271 1.01 10.91 4.73
CA THR A 271 -0.40 10.83 4.31
C THR A 271 -1.19 12.08 4.66
N GLN A 272 -0.90 12.74 5.78
CA GLN A 272 -1.52 14.02 6.13
C GLN A 272 -1.18 15.12 5.12
N ILE A 273 0.07 15.16 4.64
CA ILE A 273 0.46 16.11 3.57
C ILE A 273 -0.25 15.77 2.26
N GLU A 274 -0.38 14.48 1.94
CA GLU A 274 -1.05 14.00 0.74
C GLU A 274 -2.54 14.41 0.69
N GLU A 275 -3.25 14.25 1.82
CA GLU A 275 -4.63 14.71 1.96
C GLU A 275 -4.77 16.21 1.68
N LEU A 276 -3.89 17.02 2.26
CA LEU A 276 -3.91 18.47 2.04
C LEU A 276 -3.57 18.87 0.60
N ILE A 277 -2.68 18.15 -0.08
CA ILE A 277 -2.37 18.40 -1.50
C ILE A 277 -3.63 18.25 -2.37
N HIS A 278 -4.47 17.24 -2.10
CA HIS A 278 -5.69 17.00 -2.88
C HIS A 278 -6.75 18.12 -2.77
N GLU A 279 -6.64 19.01 -1.80
CA GLU A 279 -7.52 20.17 -1.69
C GLU A 279 -7.12 21.32 -2.65
N PHE A 280 -5.97 21.20 -3.33
CA PHE A 280 -5.45 22.22 -4.25
C PHE A 280 -5.43 21.70 -5.69
N SER A 281 -6.30 22.22 -6.53
CA SER A 281 -6.38 21.85 -7.98
C SER A 281 -5.10 22.16 -8.76
N ASP A 282 -4.28 23.08 -8.26
CA ASP A 282 -3.06 23.53 -8.89
C ASP A 282 -1.84 22.65 -8.54
N LEU A 283 -2.02 21.67 -7.63
CA LEU A 283 -1.00 20.71 -7.20
C LEU A 283 -1.32 19.31 -7.71
N THR A 284 -0.26 18.48 -7.88
CA THR A 284 -0.43 17.06 -8.20
C THR A 284 -0.10 16.20 -6.96
N PRO A 285 -0.54 14.93 -6.90
CA PRO A 285 -0.23 14.02 -5.78
C PRO A 285 1.23 13.53 -5.78
N ASN A 286 2.10 14.16 -6.58
CA ASN A 286 3.52 13.84 -6.61
C ASN A 286 4.27 14.81 -5.71
N TYR A 287 4.78 14.29 -4.60
CA TYR A 287 5.47 15.10 -3.59
C TYR A 287 6.57 14.31 -2.88
N GLN A 288 7.46 15.03 -2.20
CA GLN A 288 8.45 14.52 -1.26
C GLN A 288 8.56 15.44 -0.04
N ILE A 289 8.73 14.87 1.13
CA ILE A 289 9.00 15.56 2.39
C ILE A 289 10.49 15.41 2.68
N VAL A 290 11.23 16.50 2.66
CA VAL A 290 12.66 16.53 2.99
C VAL A 290 12.83 17.14 4.37
N VAL A 291 13.39 16.39 5.30
CA VAL A 291 13.67 16.86 6.66
C VAL A 291 15.17 17.01 6.84
N SER A 292 15.58 18.13 7.40
CA SER A 292 16.98 18.43 7.70
C SER A 292 17.10 19.12 9.05
N ARG A 293 18.31 19.16 9.61
CA ARG A 293 18.61 19.90 10.84
C ARG A 293 19.92 20.68 10.64
N PRO A 294 19.86 21.80 9.89
CA PRO A 294 21.06 22.58 9.59
C PRO A 294 21.67 23.28 10.83
N SER A 295 20.86 23.44 11.89
CA SER A 295 21.30 23.99 13.16
C SER A 295 20.72 23.20 14.34
N THR A 296 20.00 23.81 15.25
CA THR A 296 19.38 23.18 16.43
C THR A 296 17.94 22.72 16.19
N MET A 297 17.28 23.24 15.16
CA MET A 297 15.87 22.95 14.90
C MET A 297 15.68 22.18 13.58
N ASP A 298 14.66 21.32 13.58
CA ASP A 298 14.26 20.63 12.38
C ASP A 298 13.63 21.58 11.36
N GLU A 299 14.07 21.48 10.12
CA GLU A 299 13.48 22.13 8.97
C GLU A 299 12.82 21.09 8.07
N VAL A 300 11.58 21.39 7.66
CA VAL A 300 10.81 20.53 6.76
C VAL A 300 10.56 21.29 5.47
N ASN A 301 10.94 20.69 4.35
CA ASN A 301 10.62 21.18 3.01
C ASN A 301 9.69 20.18 2.30
N VAL A 302 8.46 20.60 2.02
CA VAL A 302 7.51 19.85 1.20
C VAL A 302 7.71 20.26 -0.25
N LYS A 303 8.32 19.37 -1.03
CA LYS A 303 8.42 19.49 -2.48
C LYS A 303 7.18 18.90 -3.11
N VAL A 304 6.42 19.67 -3.86
CA VAL A 304 5.19 19.23 -4.52
C VAL A 304 5.16 19.66 -5.98
N GLU A 305 4.74 18.76 -6.85
CA GLU A 305 4.67 19.01 -8.28
C GLU A 305 3.40 19.78 -8.60
N VAL A 306 3.52 20.78 -9.48
CA VAL A 306 2.39 21.60 -9.94
C VAL A 306 1.62 20.92 -11.07
N ALA A 307 0.32 21.24 -11.19
CA ALA A 307 -0.54 20.77 -12.27
C ALA A 307 -0.21 21.45 -13.63
N SER A 308 0.38 22.66 -13.59
CA SER A 308 0.90 23.38 -14.76
C SER A 308 2.21 24.08 -14.41
N ASN A 309 3.19 24.05 -15.30
CA ASN A 309 4.49 24.70 -15.07
C ASN A 309 4.38 26.23 -14.89
N THR A 310 3.25 26.84 -15.26
CA THR A 310 2.98 28.25 -14.99
C THR A 310 2.88 28.56 -13.47
N PHE A 311 2.64 27.55 -12.64
CA PHE A 311 2.52 27.70 -11.17
C PHE A 311 3.84 27.55 -10.42
N VAL A 312 4.94 27.14 -11.05
CA VAL A 312 6.22 26.84 -10.34
C VAL A 312 6.74 28.00 -9.50
N SER A 313 6.47 29.24 -9.90
CA SER A 313 6.88 30.45 -9.18
C SER A 313 5.72 31.16 -8.46
N ASN A 314 4.58 30.48 -8.28
CA ASN A 314 3.39 31.07 -7.66
C ASN A 314 3.56 31.20 -6.14
N GLN A 315 3.95 32.39 -5.67
CA GLN A 315 4.18 32.66 -4.25
C GLN A 315 2.89 32.57 -3.41
N ASP A 316 1.74 32.91 -3.99
CA ASP A 316 0.45 32.82 -3.27
C ASP A 316 0.06 31.37 -3.03
N LEU A 317 0.27 30.48 -3.98
CA LEU A 317 0.06 29.05 -3.82
C LEU A 317 0.97 28.46 -2.73
N ILE A 318 2.26 28.84 -2.71
CA ILE A 318 3.22 28.45 -1.67
C ILE A 318 2.71 28.89 -0.28
N ASN A 319 2.28 30.15 -0.16
CA ASN A 319 1.82 30.72 1.11
C ASN A 319 0.53 30.04 1.59
N GLN A 320 -0.44 29.83 0.68
CA GLN A 320 -1.71 29.18 0.99
C GLN A 320 -1.48 27.74 1.45
N PHE A 321 -0.69 26.96 0.73
CA PHE A 321 -0.42 25.57 1.07
C PHE A 321 0.39 25.44 2.38
N SER A 322 1.42 26.26 2.57
CA SER A 322 2.18 26.30 3.85
C SER A 322 1.30 26.68 5.04
N LYS A 323 0.39 27.65 4.88
CA LYS A 323 -0.59 28.02 5.90
C LYS A 323 -1.58 26.91 6.19
N LYS A 324 -2.03 26.18 5.16
CA LYS A 324 -2.92 25.03 5.30
C LYS A 324 -2.26 23.92 6.11
N ILE A 325 -1.02 23.57 5.81
CA ILE A 325 -0.22 22.60 6.59
C ILE A 325 -0.10 23.03 8.05
N LYS A 326 0.26 24.29 8.29
CA LYS A 326 0.38 24.82 9.65
C LYS A 326 -0.92 24.74 10.44
N ASN A 327 -2.06 25.06 9.81
CA ASN A 327 -3.36 25.08 10.48
C ASN A 327 -3.89 23.65 10.79
N ASN A 328 -3.60 22.66 9.96
CA ASN A 328 -4.13 21.30 10.11
C ASN A 328 -3.17 20.38 10.88
N ILE A 329 -1.85 20.54 10.71
CA ILE A 329 -0.84 19.65 11.31
C ILE A 329 -0.09 20.33 12.47
N GLY A 330 -0.09 21.66 12.52
CA GLY A 330 0.57 22.41 13.60
C GLY A 330 2.05 22.70 13.37
N ILE A 331 2.61 22.36 12.20
CA ILE A 331 4.02 22.62 11.88
C ILE A 331 4.18 23.70 10.80
N THR A 332 5.23 24.50 10.92
CA THR A 332 5.64 25.41 9.84
C THR A 332 6.62 24.70 8.93
N VAL A 333 6.34 24.68 7.63
CA VAL A 333 7.16 24.03 6.61
C VAL A 333 7.55 25.04 5.52
N LYS A 334 8.67 24.78 4.85
CA LYS A 334 8.98 25.35 3.56
C LYS A 334 8.21 24.56 2.49
N VAL A 335 7.68 25.23 1.49
CA VAL A 335 7.05 24.61 0.32
C VAL A 335 7.89 24.94 -0.90
N SER A 336 8.20 23.95 -1.71
CA SER A 336 8.90 24.11 -2.99
C SER A 336 8.02 23.54 -4.09
N LEU A 337 7.54 24.40 -4.98
CA LEU A 337 6.79 23.96 -6.17
C LEU A 337 7.78 23.43 -7.20
N ILE A 338 7.50 22.26 -7.72
CA ILE A 338 8.36 21.53 -8.64
C ILE A 338 7.62 21.41 -9.99
N GLU A 339 8.36 21.54 -11.09
CA GLU A 339 7.82 21.37 -12.44
C GLU A 339 7.30 19.95 -12.69
N ILE A 340 6.42 19.81 -13.67
CA ILE A 340 5.84 18.53 -14.06
C ILE A 340 6.95 17.53 -14.43
N GLY A 341 6.97 16.37 -13.77
CA GLY A 341 7.98 15.32 -13.96
C GLY A 341 9.22 15.46 -13.09
N GLY A 342 9.33 16.53 -12.28
CA GLY A 342 10.49 16.76 -11.40
C GLY A 342 10.46 15.92 -10.11
N ILE A 343 9.35 15.28 -9.77
CA ILE A 343 9.26 14.32 -8.66
C ILE A 343 9.30 12.89 -9.23
N PRO A 344 10.14 11.98 -8.67
CA PRO A 344 10.23 10.60 -9.15
C PRO A 344 8.88 9.89 -9.18
N ARG A 345 8.66 9.04 -10.18
CA ARG A 345 7.44 8.23 -10.37
C ARG A 345 7.68 6.78 -9.98
N SER A 346 6.61 6.11 -9.52
CA SER A 346 6.63 4.66 -9.35
C SER A 346 6.76 3.96 -10.70
N GLN A 347 7.68 2.98 -10.76
CA GLN A 347 7.82 2.06 -11.89
C GLN A 347 7.43 0.63 -11.47
N GLY A 348 6.40 0.51 -10.62
CA GLY A 348 5.96 -0.76 -10.03
C GLY A 348 6.59 -1.10 -8.68
N GLY A 349 7.41 -0.19 -8.11
CA GLY A 349 7.99 -0.27 -6.75
C GLY A 349 7.38 0.77 -5.81
N LYS A 350 7.80 0.74 -4.54
CA LYS A 350 7.39 1.75 -3.53
C LYS A 350 8.03 3.10 -3.83
N LEU A 351 7.26 4.19 -3.66
CA LEU A 351 7.76 5.56 -3.71
C LEU A 351 8.39 5.94 -2.37
N ASN A 352 9.56 6.57 -2.42
CA ASN A 352 10.17 7.18 -1.24
C ASN A 352 9.61 8.61 -1.07
N ARG A 353 8.61 8.75 -0.19
CA ARG A 353 7.93 10.02 0.12
C ARG A 353 8.69 10.85 1.14
N ILE A 354 9.57 10.24 1.95
CA ILE A 354 10.29 10.88 3.05
C ILE A 354 11.80 10.76 2.79
N ILE A 355 12.49 11.90 2.86
CA ILE A 355 13.94 12.01 2.82
C ILE A 355 14.38 12.66 4.13
N ASP A 356 14.81 11.86 5.10
CA ASP A 356 15.29 12.34 6.40
C ASP A 356 16.81 12.48 6.39
N LEU A 357 17.29 13.69 6.25
CA LEU A 357 18.72 14.07 6.23
C LEU A 357 19.31 14.29 7.63
N ARG A 358 18.52 14.14 8.71
CA ARG A 358 19.00 14.31 10.10
C ARG A 358 19.86 13.12 10.56
N LYS A 359 19.77 11.99 9.87
CA LYS A 359 20.45 10.72 10.20
C LYS A 359 21.81 10.57 9.52
N ASN A 360 22.30 11.60 8.85
CA ASN A 360 23.62 11.61 8.19
C ASN A 360 24.62 12.45 9.01
#